data_c16e8d2953ad3c36b59e16e779681552
#
_entry.id   c16e8d2953ad3c36b59e16e779681552
#
_cell.length_a   1.000
_cell.length_b   1.000
_cell.length_c   1.000
_cell.angle_alpha   90.00
_cell.angle_beta   90.00
_cell.angle_gamma   90.00
#
_symmetry.space_group_name_H-M   'P 1'
#
loop_
_entity.id
_entity.type
_entity.pdbx_description
1 polymer ?
#
loop_
_entity_poly.entity_id
_entity_poly.type
_entity_poly.pdbx_seq_one_letter_code
_entity_poly.pdbx_strand_id
1 'polypeptide(L)'
;MDIHIAHLIKEKGMTTVYVNENYLDDELLKQISESIMNTLDRRSPLNEDFTPVSYHRQLLYWLSQFQNTYWALAAMGLGVLIFLAGRMNAITFGIFTGGFAASSVEILLLISFQIIYGYVYFLTGVIISIFMAGLAFGALLGTKALRRSDIHSFISVQVYIGCFAIISPLGLTFLNSHSTNFYLVHAIFFFATFVFALCMGAEFALATRLQKGNVSTIASNLYSVDLAGSAVGALLVSAYLIPLLGITKVCFIIAILTFASAAVTIISRKKYLPIAL
;
A
#
# COMPACT_ATOMS: atom_id res chain seq x y z
N MET A 1 5.01 -3.63 41.56
CA MET A 1 6.45 -3.54 41.27
C MET A 1 6.87 -2.12 41.66
N ASP A 2 7.41 -1.96 42.87
CA ASP A 2 7.78 -0.64 43.37
C ASP A 2 9.08 -0.23 42.69
N ILE A 3 9.00 0.70 41.76
CA ILE A 3 10.17 1.21 41.04
C ILE A 3 10.68 2.43 41.80
N HIS A 4 11.60 2.21 42.69
CA HIS A 4 12.33 3.30 43.37
C HIS A 4 13.48 3.78 42.47
N ILE A 5 13.19 4.61 41.49
CA ILE A 5 14.17 5.08 40.51
C ILE A 5 15.26 5.90 41.20
N ALA A 6 14.89 6.76 42.14
CA ALA A 6 15.85 7.56 42.92
C ALA A 6 16.82 6.66 43.69
N HIS A 7 16.35 5.59 44.33
CA HIS A 7 17.18 4.61 45.04
C HIS A 7 18.12 3.87 44.09
N LEU A 8 17.65 3.45 42.91
CA LEU A 8 18.46 2.75 41.92
C LEU A 8 19.58 3.63 41.33
N ILE A 9 19.31 4.93 41.14
CA ILE A 9 20.32 5.90 40.68
C ILE A 9 21.44 6.02 41.73
N LYS A 10 21.07 6.11 43.00
CA LYS A 10 22.01 6.22 44.09
C LYS A 10 22.81 4.94 44.30
N GLU A 11 22.17 3.79 44.23
CA GLU A 11 22.82 2.47 44.36
C GLU A 11 23.81 2.19 43.22
N LYS A 12 23.49 2.60 42.01
CA LYS A 12 24.38 2.46 40.85
C LYS A 12 25.41 3.58 40.70
N GLY A 13 25.45 4.55 41.64
CA GLY A 13 26.42 5.65 41.60
C GLY A 13 26.33 6.53 40.36
N MET A 14 25.15 6.60 39.71
CA MET A 14 24.97 7.41 38.53
C MET A 14 24.74 8.88 38.92
N THR A 15 25.60 9.77 38.43
CA THR A 15 25.40 11.23 38.55
C THR A 15 24.65 11.74 37.34
N THR A 16 23.45 12.24 37.56
CA THR A 16 22.62 12.84 36.51
C THR A 16 22.31 14.29 36.85
N VAL A 17 22.32 15.16 35.84
CA VAL A 17 22.05 16.60 35.99
C VAL A 17 20.58 16.89 36.13
N TYR A 18 19.75 16.17 35.35
CA TYR A 18 18.31 16.44 35.24
C TYR A 18 17.43 15.44 35.98
N VAL A 19 17.91 14.25 36.28
CA VAL A 19 17.14 13.21 36.97
C VAL A 19 17.74 13.06 38.38
N ASN A 20 17.22 13.79 39.34
CA ASN A 20 17.66 13.77 40.73
C ASN A 20 16.45 13.62 41.69
N GLU A 21 16.71 13.42 42.96
CA GLU A 21 15.69 13.19 44.00
C GLU A 21 14.64 14.32 44.08
N ASN A 22 14.96 15.54 43.61
CA ASN A 22 14.05 16.69 43.65
C ASN A 22 13.07 16.69 42.46
N TYR A 23 13.34 15.95 41.37
CA TYR A 23 12.48 15.83 40.19
C TYR A 23 11.73 14.51 40.14
N LEU A 24 12.13 13.51 40.93
CA LEU A 24 11.46 12.21 41.01
C LEU A 24 10.64 12.15 42.30
N ASP A 25 9.37 12.42 42.18
CA ASP A 25 8.37 12.16 43.21
C ASP A 25 7.88 10.71 43.04
N ASP A 26 8.43 9.80 43.86
CA ASP A 26 8.06 8.37 43.80
C ASP A 26 6.58 8.14 44.11
N GLU A 27 5.96 8.98 44.95
CA GLU A 27 4.54 8.92 45.29
C GLU A 27 3.67 9.30 44.07
N LEU A 28 4.04 10.37 43.35
CA LEU A 28 3.38 10.81 42.13
C LEU A 28 3.52 9.77 41.01
N LEU A 29 4.72 9.21 40.85
CA LEU A 29 4.97 8.15 39.88
C LEU A 29 4.15 6.90 40.16
N LYS A 30 3.98 6.54 41.45
CA LYS A 30 3.15 5.43 41.87
C LYS A 30 1.68 5.68 41.58
N GLN A 31 1.15 6.86 41.88
CA GLN A 31 -0.24 7.25 41.59
C GLN A 31 -0.50 7.24 40.10
N ILE A 32 0.42 7.78 39.27
CA ILE A 32 0.32 7.74 37.80
C ILE A 32 0.35 6.29 37.31
N SER A 33 1.25 5.47 37.82
CA SER A 33 1.35 4.05 37.47
C SER A 33 0.08 3.29 37.81
N GLU A 34 -0.48 3.48 38.99
CA GLU A 34 -1.75 2.86 39.40
C GLU A 34 -2.91 3.34 38.54
N SER A 35 -2.99 4.64 38.23
CA SER A 35 -4.00 5.20 37.36
C SER A 35 -3.92 4.60 35.94
N ILE A 36 -2.71 4.47 35.40
CA ILE A 36 -2.47 3.83 34.09
C ILE A 36 -2.88 2.36 34.15
N MET A 37 -2.44 1.62 35.18
CA MET A 37 -2.74 0.20 35.32
C MET A 37 -4.25 -0.07 35.47
N ASN A 38 -4.99 0.80 36.13
CA ASN A 38 -6.45 0.70 36.29
C ASN A 38 -7.20 1.04 35.00
N THR A 39 -6.62 1.87 34.13
CA THR A 39 -7.17 2.25 32.82
C THR A 39 -6.75 1.32 31.69
N LEU A 40 -5.74 0.49 31.90
CA LEU A 40 -5.24 -0.47 30.90
C LEU A 40 -6.27 -1.57 30.64
N ASP A 41 -6.83 -1.57 29.43
CA ASP A 41 -7.59 -2.69 28.95
C ASP A 41 -6.64 -3.79 28.44
N ARG A 42 -6.57 -4.91 29.16
CA ARG A 42 -5.74 -6.08 28.80
C ARG A 42 -6.14 -6.72 27.48
N ARG A 43 -7.27 -6.34 26.90
CA ARG A 43 -7.74 -6.77 25.58
C ARG A 43 -7.37 -5.78 24.46
N SER A 44 -6.67 -4.68 24.78
CA SER A 44 -6.22 -3.74 23.77
C SER A 44 -5.28 -4.44 22.77
N PRO A 45 -5.47 -4.22 21.47
CA PRO A 45 -4.60 -4.82 20.46
C PRO A 45 -3.17 -4.31 20.62
N LEU A 46 -2.21 -5.20 20.44
CA LEU A 46 -0.79 -4.86 20.45
C LEU A 46 -0.47 -3.95 19.26
N ASN A 47 0.41 -2.99 19.49
CA ASN A 47 0.96 -2.18 18.41
C ASN A 47 2.10 -2.96 17.75
N GLU A 48 1.89 -3.41 16.53
CA GLU A 48 2.88 -4.13 15.73
C GLU A 48 3.23 -3.31 14.49
N ASP A 49 4.41 -3.55 13.91
CA ASP A 49 4.91 -2.79 12.77
C ASP A 49 4.01 -2.93 11.53
N PHE A 50 3.41 -4.12 11.32
CA PHE A 50 2.46 -4.35 10.24
C PHE A 50 1.01 -4.00 10.58
N THR A 51 0.70 -3.73 11.85
CA THR A 51 -0.60 -3.30 12.38
C THR A 51 -0.44 -2.13 13.35
N PRO A 52 -0.19 -0.91 12.86
CA PRO A 52 0.18 0.25 13.69
C PRO A 52 -1.05 0.87 14.39
N VAL A 53 -1.51 0.26 15.48
CA VAL A 53 -2.70 0.69 16.23
C VAL A 53 -2.51 2.07 16.86
N SER A 54 -1.31 2.38 17.35
CA SER A 54 -1.01 3.69 17.94
C SER A 54 -1.12 4.82 16.90
N TYR A 55 -0.66 4.59 15.67
CA TYR A 55 -0.78 5.55 14.59
C TYR A 55 -2.26 5.78 14.19
N HIS A 56 -3.06 4.72 14.18
CA HIS A 56 -4.50 4.84 13.98
C HIS A 56 -5.16 5.75 15.03
N ARG A 57 -4.85 5.57 16.31
CA ARG A 57 -5.40 6.42 17.39
C ARG A 57 -4.94 7.88 17.25
N GLN A 58 -3.67 8.09 16.90
CA GLN A 58 -3.13 9.42 16.64
C GLN A 58 -3.84 10.10 15.46
N LEU A 59 -4.10 9.38 14.39
CA LEU A 59 -4.84 9.89 13.23
C LEU A 59 -6.27 10.28 13.59
N LEU A 60 -6.99 9.43 14.35
CA LEU A 60 -8.34 9.75 14.82
C LEU A 60 -8.36 10.99 15.72
N TYR A 61 -7.39 11.10 16.63
CA TYR A 61 -7.24 12.29 17.47
C TYR A 61 -7.01 13.54 16.63
N TRP A 62 -6.13 13.47 15.65
CA TRP A 62 -5.85 14.58 14.74
C TRP A 62 -7.08 14.97 13.92
N LEU A 63 -7.77 13.99 13.34
CA LEU A 63 -9.00 14.21 12.58
C LEU A 63 -10.13 14.84 13.45
N SER A 64 -10.24 14.47 14.72
CA SER A 64 -11.24 15.01 15.62
C SER A 64 -11.11 16.52 15.84
N GLN A 65 -9.92 17.09 15.62
CA GLN A 65 -9.66 18.52 15.73
C GLN A 65 -10.26 19.36 14.59
N PHE A 66 -10.52 18.73 13.43
CA PHE A 66 -11.07 19.40 12.25
C PHE A 66 -12.62 19.43 12.23
N GLN A 67 -13.28 19.03 13.30
CA GLN A 67 -14.74 18.94 13.41
C GLN A 67 -15.36 18.18 12.21
N ASN A 68 -16.33 18.79 11.50
CA ASN A 68 -17.02 18.12 10.38
C ASN A 68 -16.40 18.38 8.99
N THR A 69 -15.34 19.21 8.89
CA THR A 69 -14.78 19.65 7.62
C THR A 69 -14.19 18.49 6.79
N TYR A 70 -13.62 17.48 7.46
CA TYR A 70 -13.06 16.31 6.77
C TYR A 70 -14.14 15.45 6.09
N TRP A 71 -15.38 15.39 6.63
CA TRP A 71 -16.47 14.68 5.99
C TRP A 71 -16.88 15.31 4.66
N ALA A 72 -16.87 16.63 4.58
CA ALA A 72 -17.16 17.35 3.35
C ALA A 72 -16.10 17.06 2.28
N LEU A 73 -14.82 17.06 2.65
CA LEU A 73 -13.71 16.71 1.73
C LEU A 73 -13.78 15.25 1.30
N ALA A 74 -14.07 14.33 2.21
CA ALA A 74 -14.23 12.90 1.89
C ALA A 74 -15.43 12.67 0.97
N ALA A 75 -16.56 13.32 1.21
CA ALA A 75 -17.76 13.23 0.37
C ALA A 75 -17.49 13.81 -1.04
N MET A 76 -16.79 14.94 -1.13
CA MET A 76 -16.39 15.52 -2.40
C MET A 76 -15.45 14.59 -3.18
N GLY A 77 -14.42 14.04 -2.53
CA GLY A 77 -13.51 13.08 -3.13
C GLY A 77 -14.23 11.82 -3.64
N LEU A 78 -15.14 11.27 -2.82
CA LEU A 78 -15.97 10.13 -3.20
C LEU A 78 -16.90 10.46 -4.37
N GLY A 79 -17.50 11.63 -4.39
CA GLY A 79 -18.33 12.12 -5.49
C GLY A 79 -17.57 12.19 -6.82
N VAL A 80 -16.34 12.70 -6.78
CA VAL A 80 -15.44 12.74 -7.96
C VAL A 80 -15.09 11.32 -8.42
N LEU A 81 -14.79 10.41 -7.50
CA LEU A 81 -14.48 9.00 -7.85
C LEU A 81 -15.68 8.29 -8.49
N ILE A 82 -16.88 8.46 -7.95
CA ILE A 82 -18.11 7.89 -8.52
C ILE A 82 -18.39 8.48 -9.90
N PHE A 83 -18.24 9.79 -10.07
CA PHE A 83 -18.42 10.46 -11.34
C PHE A 83 -17.44 9.94 -12.41
N LEU A 84 -16.15 9.79 -12.05
CA LEU A 84 -15.15 9.23 -12.95
C LEU A 84 -15.46 7.76 -13.28
N ALA A 85 -15.80 6.94 -12.30
CA ALA A 85 -16.13 5.54 -12.48
C ALA A 85 -17.33 5.35 -13.43
N GLY A 86 -18.36 6.20 -13.32
CA GLY A 86 -19.55 6.15 -14.19
C GLY A 86 -19.28 6.49 -15.66
N ARG A 87 -18.14 7.13 -15.96
CA ARG A 87 -17.73 7.47 -17.33
C ARG A 87 -16.69 6.50 -17.94
N MET A 88 -16.16 5.58 -17.15
CA MET A 88 -15.12 4.66 -17.59
C MET A 88 -15.73 3.45 -18.34
N ASN A 89 -15.12 3.07 -19.44
CA ASN A 89 -15.36 1.76 -20.04
C ASN A 89 -14.56 0.67 -19.28
N ALA A 90 -14.82 -0.61 -19.54
CA ALA A 90 -14.19 -1.71 -18.80
C ALA A 90 -12.65 -1.68 -18.86
N ILE A 91 -12.07 -1.32 -20.01
CA ILE A 91 -10.60 -1.23 -20.16
C ILE A 91 -10.06 -0.04 -19.38
N THR A 92 -10.72 1.11 -19.47
CA THR A 92 -10.33 2.32 -18.76
C THR A 92 -10.44 2.14 -17.24
N PHE A 93 -11.50 1.43 -16.80
CA PHE A 93 -11.65 1.07 -15.37
C PHE A 93 -10.54 0.10 -14.93
N GLY A 94 -10.14 -0.85 -15.81
CA GLY A 94 -8.98 -1.72 -15.57
C GLY A 94 -7.71 -0.92 -15.34
N ILE A 95 -7.41 0.03 -16.21
CA ILE A 95 -6.23 0.89 -16.06
C ILE A 95 -6.30 1.76 -14.80
N PHE A 96 -7.46 2.29 -14.44
CA PHE A 96 -7.63 3.03 -13.18
C PHE A 96 -7.31 2.15 -11.96
N THR A 97 -7.87 0.93 -11.92
CA THR A 97 -7.60 -0.01 -10.82
C THR A 97 -6.18 -0.54 -10.85
N GLY A 98 -5.57 -0.67 -12.04
CA GLY A 98 -4.16 -0.98 -12.24
C GLY A 98 -3.26 0.10 -11.65
N GLY A 99 -3.46 1.37 -12.00
CA GLY A 99 -2.72 2.50 -11.43
C GLY A 99 -2.89 2.58 -9.92
N PHE A 100 -4.11 2.39 -9.40
CA PHE A 100 -4.35 2.30 -7.96
C PHE A 100 -3.53 1.18 -7.33
N ALA A 101 -3.53 -0.03 -7.91
CA ALA A 101 -2.79 -1.18 -7.42
C ALA A 101 -1.27 -0.94 -7.50
N ALA A 102 -0.78 -0.33 -8.60
CA ALA A 102 0.63 -0.05 -8.81
C ALA A 102 1.23 0.82 -7.70
N SER A 103 0.66 2.00 -7.48
CA SER A 103 1.15 2.91 -6.43
C SER A 103 0.93 2.36 -5.02
N SER A 104 -0.18 1.65 -4.80
CA SER A 104 -0.48 1.03 -3.51
C SER A 104 0.54 -0.05 -3.14
N VAL A 105 0.83 -0.96 -4.06
CA VAL A 105 1.80 -2.05 -3.83
C VAL A 105 3.23 -1.51 -3.74
N GLU A 106 3.58 -0.50 -4.54
CA GLU A 106 4.89 0.17 -4.42
C GLU A 106 5.10 0.73 -3.01
N ILE A 107 4.11 1.47 -2.48
CA ILE A 107 4.15 2.00 -1.11
C ILE A 107 4.22 0.89 -0.07
N LEU A 108 3.40 -0.17 -0.23
CA LEU A 108 3.40 -1.32 0.67
C LEU A 108 4.77 -2.01 0.71
N LEU A 109 5.39 -2.22 -0.44
CA LEU A 109 6.71 -2.83 -0.54
C LEU A 109 7.78 -1.94 0.09
N LEU A 110 7.75 -0.62 -0.16
CA LEU A 110 8.68 0.33 0.45
C LEU A 110 8.56 0.35 1.98
N ILE A 111 7.34 0.44 2.52
CA ILE A 111 7.10 0.45 3.96
C ILE A 111 7.51 -0.90 4.57
N SER A 112 7.14 -2.01 3.96
CA SER A 112 7.50 -3.34 4.45
C SER A 112 9.01 -3.57 4.46
N PHE A 113 9.71 -3.07 3.44
CA PHE A 113 11.16 -3.11 3.39
C PHE A 113 11.78 -2.29 4.53
N GLN A 114 11.25 -1.10 4.79
CA GLN A 114 11.70 -0.24 5.89
C GLN A 114 11.42 -0.86 7.27
N ILE A 115 10.31 -1.57 7.44
CA ILE A 115 9.99 -2.30 8.68
C ILE A 115 11.02 -3.40 8.94
N ILE A 116 11.40 -4.17 7.94
CA ILE A 116 12.29 -5.33 8.11
C ILE A 116 13.76 -4.89 8.30
N TYR A 117 14.21 -3.86 7.58
CA TYR A 117 15.63 -3.46 7.56
C TYR A 117 15.93 -2.12 8.22
N GLY A 118 14.91 -1.38 8.64
CA GLY A 118 15.06 0.00 9.09
C GLY A 118 15.22 0.98 7.92
N TYR A 119 15.62 2.20 8.24
CA TYR A 119 15.62 3.30 7.29
C TYR A 119 16.89 3.29 6.43
N VAL A 120 16.79 2.83 5.20
CA VAL A 120 17.92 2.78 4.25
C VAL A 120 17.56 3.56 2.98
N TYR A 121 17.84 4.87 2.97
CA TYR A 121 17.52 5.78 1.86
C TYR A 121 18.00 5.30 0.49
N PHE A 122 19.22 4.77 0.43
CA PHE A 122 19.80 4.25 -0.81
C PHE A 122 18.96 3.12 -1.42
N LEU A 123 18.54 2.17 -0.61
CA LEU A 123 17.77 1.01 -1.08
C LEU A 123 16.35 1.40 -1.53
N THR A 124 15.77 2.42 -0.96
CA THR A 124 14.50 3.00 -1.45
C THR A 124 14.63 3.44 -2.91
N GLY A 125 15.71 4.15 -3.26
CA GLY A 125 15.98 4.54 -4.64
C GLY A 125 16.18 3.36 -5.57
N VAL A 126 16.85 2.29 -5.11
CA VAL A 126 17.03 1.05 -5.88
C VAL A 126 15.69 0.36 -6.14
N ILE A 127 14.81 0.23 -5.14
CA ILE A 127 13.49 -0.37 -5.29
C ILE A 127 12.65 0.39 -6.32
N ILE A 128 12.60 1.72 -6.24
CA ILE A 128 11.90 2.56 -7.21
C ILE A 128 12.49 2.37 -8.63
N SER A 129 13.81 2.32 -8.76
CA SER A 129 14.47 2.09 -10.04
C SER A 129 14.13 0.73 -10.65
N ILE A 130 14.07 -0.32 -9.83
CA ILE A 130 13.67 -1.67 -10.23
C ILE A 130 12.21 -1.68 -10.67
N PHE A 131 11.33 -0.99 -9.94
CA PHE A 131 9.93 -0.84 -10.29
C PHE A 131 9.78 -0.18 -11.67
N MET A 132 10.44 0.94 -11.90
CA MET A 132 10.42 1.64 -13.19
C MET A 132 10.99 0.77 -14.34
N ALA A 133 12.07 0.03 -14.07
CA ALA A 133 12.59 -0.93 -15.05
C ALA A 133 11.56 -2.03 -15.36
N GLY A 134 10.91 -2.58 -14.36
CA GLY A 134 9.83 -3.57 -14.54
C GLY A 134 8.69 -3.04 -15.41
N LEU A 135 8.21 -1.81 -15.17
CA LEU A 135 7.20 -1.16 -16.02
C LEU A 135 7.65 -1.08 -17.47
N ALA A 136 8.87 -0.63 -17.72
CA ALA A 136 9.43 -0.50 -19.08
C ALA A 136 9.52 -1.86 -19.79
N PHE A 137 10.07 -2.88 -19.13
CA PHE A 137 10.14 -4.23 -19.67
C PHE A 137 8.75 -4.84 -19.89
N GLY A 138 7.82 -4.63 -18.96
CA GLY A 138 6.44 -5.07 -19.08
C GLY A 138 5.74 -4.47 -20.29
N ALA A 139 5.89 -3.18 -20.53
CA ALA A 139 5.35 -2.50 -21.70
C ALA A 139 5.94 -3.07 -23.01
N LEU A 140 7.27 -3.33 -23.05
CA LEU A 140 7.91 -3.96 -24.19
C LEU A 140 7.40 -5.39 -24.45
N LEU A 141 7.23 -6.19 -23.40
CA LEU A 141 6.66 -7.54 -23.52
C LEU A 141 5.21 -7.52 -23.99
N GLY A 142 4.40 -6.65 -23.41
CA GLY A 142 3.00 -6.45 -23.82
C GLY A 142 2.86 -6.04 -25.27
N THR A 143 3.84 -5.30 -25.82
CA THR A 143 3.84 -4.89 -27.24
C THR A 143 4.39 -5.96 -28.18
N LYS A 144 5.40 -6.74 -27.79
CA LYS A 144 6.12 -7.68 -28.69
C LYS A 144 5.64 -9.13 -28.56
N ALA A 145 5.54 -9.65 -27.33
CA ALA A 145 5.25 -11.06 -27.08
C ALA A 145 3.76 -11.41 -27.23
N LEU A 146 2.88 -10.50 -26.81
CA LEU A 146 1.43 -10.70 -26.90
C LEU A 146 0.92 -10.18 -28.25
N ARG A 147 1.39 -10.77 -29.34
CA ARG A 147 1.02 -10.41 -30.73
C ARG A 147 -0.47 -10.51 -31.01
N ARG A 148 -1.19 -11.38 -30.33
CA ARG A 148 -2.67 -11.39 -30.25
C ARG A 148 -3.06 -10.55 -29.03
N SER A 149 -3.35 -9.27 -29.25
CA SER A 149 -3.99 -8.41 -28.25
C SER A 149 -5.42 -8.90 -28.03
N ASP A 150 -5.53 -9.95 -27.24
CA ASP A 150 -6.82 -10.54 -26.90
C ASP A 150 -7.26 -10.00 -25.55
N ILE A 151 -8.53 -9.70 -25.41
CA ILE A 151 -9.16 -9.30 -24.15
C ILE A 151 -8.82 -10.29 -23.01
N HIS A 152 -8.60 -11.56 -23.35
CA HIS A 152 -8.20 -12.60 -22.42
C HIS A 152 -6.82 -12.34 -21.81
N SER A 153 -5.85 -11.84 -22.58
CA SER A 153 -4.52 -11.49 -22.05
C SER A 153 -4.60 -10.33 -21.06
N PHE A 154 -5.44 -9.34 -21.33
CA PHE A 154 -5.68 -8.23 -20.40
C PHE A 154 -6.32 -8.71 -19.10
N ILE A 155 -7.35 -9.55 -19.16
CA ILE A 155 -7.98 -10.18 -17.98
C ILE A 155 -6.98 -11.01 -17.19
N SER A 156 -6.14 -11.81 -17.88
CA SER A 156 -5.13 -12.65 -17.21
C SER A 156 -4.15 -11.81 -16.43
N VAL A 157 -3.68 -10.68 -16.96
CA VAL A 157 -2.76 -9.78 -16.26
C VAL A 157 -3.43 -9.20 -15.00
N GLN A 158 -4.70 -8.76 -15.11
CA GLN A 158 -5.45 -8.29 -13.92
C GLN A 158 -5.58 -9.38 -12.85
N VAL A 159 -5.84 -10.63 -13.27
CA VAL A 159 -5.89 -11.75 -12.32
C VAL A 159 -4.53 -11.99 -11.66
N TYR A 160 -3.41 -11.92 -12.41
CA TYR A 160 -2.07 -12.05 -11.81
C TYR A 160 -1.78 -10.95 -10.80
N ILE A 161 -2.17 -9.71 -11.08
CA ILE A 161 -2.04 -8.57 -10.14
C ILE A 161 -2.82 -8.83 -8.86
N GLY A 162 -4.08 -9.29 -8.97
CA GLY A 162 -4.90 -9.64 -7.82
C GLY A 162 -4.32 -10.81 -7.00
N CYS A 163 -3.83 -11.86 -7.67
CA CYS A 163 -3.15 -12.98 -7.02
C CYS A 163 -1.86 -12.53 -6.29
N PHE A 164 -1.07 -11.68 -6.93
CA PHE A 164 0.12 -11.10 -6.30
C PHE A 164 -0.24 -10.35 -5.02
N ALA A 165 -1.28 -9.52 -5.05
CA ALA A 165 -1.75 -8.79 -3.87
C ALA A 165 -2.20 -9.73 -2.73
N ILE A 166 -2.86 -10.86 -3.02
CA ILE A 166 -3.25 -11.87 -2.00
C ILE A 166 -2.02 -12.56 -1.40
N ILE A 167 -1.03 -12.89 -2.23
CA ILE A 167 0.16 -13.66 -1.81
C ILE A 167 1.13 -12.75 -1.05
N SER A 168 1.16 -11.45 -1.33
CA SER A 168 2.09 -10.49 -0.73
C SER A 168 2.17 -10.53 0.80
N PRO A 169 1.06 -10.56 1.57
CA PRO A 169 1.13 -10.62 3.04
C PRO A 169 1.83 -11.88 3.55
N LEU A 170 1.60 -13.03 2.91
CA LEU A 170 2.26 -14.29 3.27
C LEU A 170 3.77 -14.23 3.00
N GLY A 171 4.15 -13.65 1.86
CA GLY A 171 5.55 -13.40 1.52
C GLY A 171 6.22 -12.47 2.52
N LEU A 172 5.57 -11.39 2.90
CA LEU A 172 6.10 -10.41 3.86
C LEU A 172 6.26 -11.01 5.27
N THR A 173 5.30 -11.77 5.76
CA THR A 173 5.42 -12.46 7.06
C THR A 173 6.53 -13.51 7.05
N PHE A 174 6.68 -14.25 5.95
CA PHE A 174 7.78 -15.21 5.78
C PHE A 174 9.13 -14.50 5.77
N LEU A 175 9.26 -13.40 5.05
CA LEU A 175 10.50 -12.62 5.00
C LEU A 175 10.85 -12.01 6.36
N ASN A 176 9.88 -11.52 7.10
CA ASN A 176 10.09 -10.98 8.44
C ASN A 176 10.60 -12.05 9.42
N SER A 177 10.07 -13.27 9.35
CA SER A 177 10.53 -14.38 10.19
C SER A 177 11.92 -14.91 9.83
N HIS A 178 12.40 -14.67 8.60
CA HIS A 178 13.71 -15.12 8.08
C HIS A 178 14.67 -13.96 7.78
N SER A 179 14.51 -12.82 8.44
CA SER A 179 15.24 -11.56 8.19
C SER A 179 16.77 -11.66 8.41
N THR A 180 17.26 -12.75 9.00
CA THR A 180 18.71 -12.96 9.24
C THR A 180 19.54 -13.11 7.97
N ASN A 181 18.93 -13.50 6.84
CA ASN A 181 19.65 -13.64 5.56
C ASN A 181 19.44 -12.41 4.67
N PHE A 182 20.28 -11.39 4.89
CA PHE A 182 20.24 -10.10 4.20
C PHE A 182 20.12 -10.21 2.67
N TYR A 183 20.98 -10.99 2.04
CA TYR A 183 21.02 -11.09 0.56
C TYR A 183 19.76 -11.74 -0.01
N LEU A 184 19.26 -12.77 0.65
CA LEU A 184 18.07 -13.49 0.20
C LEU A 184 16.83 -12.59 0.23
N VAL A 185 16.64 -11.85 1.30
CA VAL A 185 15.48 -10.97 1.46
C VAL A 185 15.52 -9.84 0.44
N HIS A 186 16.69 -9.22 0.20
CA HIS A 186 16.84 -8.20 -0.85
C HIS A 186 16.52 -8.76 -2.23
N ALA A 187 17.04 -9.94 -2.56
CA ALA A 187 16.78 -10.58 -3.85
C ALA A 187 15.29 -10.84 -4.06
N ILE A 188 14.58 -11.34 -3.04
CA ILE A 188 13.14 -11.60 -3.11
C ILE A 188 12.35 -10.30 -3.26
N PHE A 189 12.68 -9.25 -2.49
CA PHE A 189 12.02 -7.94 -2.63
C PHE A 189 12.21 -7.34 -4.02
N PHE A 190 13.42 -7.33 -4.52
CA PHE A 190 13.74 -6.78 -5.84
C PHE A 190 13.05 -7.57 -6.95
N PHE A 191 13.06 -8.89 -6.85
CA PHE A 191 12.39 -9.77 -7.80
C PHE A 191 10.88 -9.58 -7.78
N ALA A 192 10.27 -9.56 -6.60
CA ALA A 192 8.83 -9.34 -6.44
C ALA A 192 8.41 -7.97 -6.99
N THR A 193 9.16 -6.92 -6.67
CA THR A 193 8.93 -5.57 -7.20
C THR A 193 9.00 -5.54 -8.72
N PHE A 194 10.03 -6.15 -9.30
CA PHE A 194 10.22 -6.21 -10.75
C PHE A 194 9.08 -6.96 -11.45
N VAL A 195 8.73 -8.16 -10.97
CA VAL A 195 7.66 -9.00 -11.55
C VAL A 195 6.30 -8.30 -11.47
N PHE A 196 6.00 -7.67 -10.33
CA PHE A 196 4.77 -6.91 -10.18
C PHE A 196 4.70 -5.74 -11.17
N ALA A 197 5.73 -4.93 -11.25
CA ALA A 197 5.82 -3.80 -12.17
C ALA A 197 5.77 -4.24 -13.64
N LEU A 198 6.35 -5.40 -13.97
CA LEU A 198 6.28 -6.00 -15.30
C LEU A 198 4.82 -6.31 -15.69
N CYS A 199 4.01 -6.84 -14.78
CA CYS A 199 2.57 -7.04 -15.02
C CYS A 199 1.85 -5.72 -15.27
N MET A 200 2.15 -4.66 -14.50
CA MET A 200 1.57 -3.32 -14.67
C MET A 200 1.90 -2.74 -16.05
N GLY A 201 3.16 -2.77 -16.46
CA GLY A 201 3.59 -2.30 -17.77
C GLY A 201 2.93 -3.07 -18.92
N ALA A 202 2.78 -4.39 -18.77
CA ALA A 202 2.09 -5.23 -19.75
C ALA A 202 0.59 -4.90 -19.83
N GLU A 203 -0.08 -4.64 -18.71
CA GLU A 203 -1.48 -4.23 -18.64
C GLU A 203 -1.73 -2.96 -19.44
N PHE A 204 -0.91 -1.93 -19.24
CA PHE A 204 -1.01 -0.67 -19.97
C PHE A 204 -0.83 -0.86 -21.50
N ALA A 205 0.17 -1.63 -21.91
CA ALA A 205 0.43 -1.91 -23.31
C ALA A 205 -0.73 -2.68 -23.99
N LEU A 206 -1.34 -3.63 -23.27
CA LEU A 206 -2.51 -4.37 -23.75
C LEU A 206 -3.74 -3.47 -23.88
N ALA A 207 -4.00 -2.62 -22.87
CA ALA A 207 -5.11 -1.68 -22.87
C ALA A 207 -5.04 -0.72 -24.07
N THR A 208 -3.86 -0.20 -24.37
CA THR A 208 -3.64 0.71 -25.51
C THR A 208 -4.02 0.04 -26.83
N ARG A 209 -3.81 -1.26 -26.98
CA ARG A 209 -4.13 -2.01 -28.19
C ARG A 209 -5.59 -2.41 -28.31
N LEU A 210 -6.27 -2.60 -27.17
CA LEU A 210 -7.68 -3.00 -27.16
C LEU A 210 -8.64 -1.85 -27.49
N GLN A 211 -8.18 -0.61 -27.37
CA GLN A 211 -8.98 0.56 -27.74
C GLN A 211 -8.84 0.89 -29.23
N LYS A 212 -9.96 1.29 -29.87
CA LYS A 212 -10.01 1.69 -31.27
C LYS A 212 -9.98 3.22 -31.38
N GLY A 213 -9.11 3.77 -32.22
CA GLY A 213 -9.02 5.20 -32.47
C GLY A 213 -7.60 5.68 -32.74
N ASN A 214 -7.38 6.99 -32.64
CA ASN A 214 -6.05 7.57 -32.78
C ASN A 214 -5.17 7.16 -31.58
N VAL A 215 -4.00 6.58 -31.88
CA VAL A 215 -3.06 6.06 -30.88
C VAL A 215 -2.66 7.13 -29.85
N SER A 216 -2.41 8.36 -30.31
CA SER A 216 -2.04 9.48 -29.43
C SER A 216 -3.15 9.81 -28.42
N THR A 217 -4.39 9.91 -28.88
CA THR A 217 -5.54 10.19 -28.00
C THR A 217 -5.81 9.05 -27.01
N ILE A 218 -5.69 7.79 -27.48
CA ILE A 218 -5.86 6.61 -26.63
C ILE A 218 -4.79 6.58 -25.53
N ALA A 219 -3.51 6.74 -25.92
CA ALA A 219 -2.41 6.72 -24.97
C ALA A 219 -2.53 7.84 -23.94
N SER A 220 -2.84 9.06 -24.37
CA SER A 220 -3.03 10.21 -23.48
C SER A 220 -4.18 9.99 -22.49
N ASN A 221 -5.32 9.46 -22.95
CA ASN A 221 -6.47 9.19 -22.09
C ASN A 221 -6.18 8.08 -21.07
N LEU A 222 -5.59 6.96 -21.51
CA LEU A 222 -5.22 5.86 -20.61
C LEU A 222 -4.17 6.30 -19.58
N TYR A 223 -3.19 7.09 -20.01
CA TYR A 223 -2.17 7.62 -19.10
C TYR A 223 -2.77 8.56 -18.05
N SER A 224 -3.71 9.43 -18.44
CA SER A 224 -4.40 10.31 -17.48
C SER A 224 -5.20 9.52 -16.45
N VAL A 225 -5.85 8.43 -16.87
CA VAL A 225 -6.63 7.57 -16.00
C VAL A 225 -5.74 6.74 -15.07
N ASP A 226 -4.62 6.25 -15.58
CA ASP A 226 -3.61 5.55 -14.80
C ASP A 226 -3.03 6.45 -13.68
N LEU A 227 -2.63 7.67 -14.04
CA LEU A 227 -2.18 8.66 -13.07
C LEU A 227 -3.24 9.01 -12.03
N ALA A 228 -4.51 9.13 -12.44
CA ALA A 228 -5.60 9.38 -11.50
C ALA A 228 -5.77 8.20 -10.52
N GLY A 229 -5.74 6.97 -11.03
CA GLY A 229 -5.75 5.77 -10.19
C GLY A 229 -4.57 5.72 -9.22
N SER A 230 -3.36 5.98 -9.72
CA SER A 230 -2.14 6.01 -8.93
C SER A 230 -2.16 7.09 -7.84
N ALA A 231 -2.65 8.29 -8.15
CA ALA A 231 -2.77 9.37 -7.18
C ALA A 231 -3.74 9.02 -6.06
N VAL A 232 -4.90 8.45 -6.41
CA VAL A 232 -5.90 7.99 -5.44
C VAL A 232 -5.34 6.84 -4.59
N GLY A 233 -4.65 5.88 -5.21
CA GLY A 233 -4.01 4.76 -4.52
C GLY A 233 -2.96 5.24 -3.53
N ALA A 234 -2.03 6.08 -3.98
CA ALA A 234 -0.98 6.63 -3.14
C ALA A 234 -1.56 7.40 -1.94
N LEU A 235 -2.53 8.29 -2.17
CA LEU A 235 -3.13 9.09 -1.11
C LEU A 235 -3.91 8.24 -0.11
N LEU A 236 -4.82 7.39 -0.59
CA LEU A 236 -5.68 6.60 0.29
C LEU A 236 -4.90 5.56 1.07
N VAL A 237 -3.97 4.87 0.40
CA VAL A 237 -3.22 3.78 1.03
C VAL A 237 -2.24 4.32 2.06
N SER A 238 -1.46 5.33 1.73
CA SER A 238 -0.47 5.88 2.67
C SER A 238 -1.09 6.65 3.83
N ALA A 239 -2.10 7.49 3.55
CA ALA A 239 -2.67 8.38 4.57
C ALA A 239 -3.74 7.71 5.45
N TYR A 240 -4.50 6.75 4.91
CA TYR A 240 -5.67 6.20 5.60
C TYR A 240 -5.66 4.68 5.73
N LEU A 241 -5.47 3.94 4.63
CA LEU A 241 -5.72 2.50 4.66
C LEU A 241 -4.67 1.73 5.46
N ILE A 242 -3.37 2.03 5.26
CA ILE A 242 -2.31 1.39 6.05
C ILE A 242 -2.43 1.74 7.53
N PRO A 243 -2.57 3.02 7.93
CA PRO A 243 -2.73 3.38 9.34
C PRO A 243 -3.96 2.78 10.00
N LEU A 244 -5.07 2.66 9.27
CA LEU A 244 -6.34 2.19 9.82
C LEU A 244 -6.46 0.66 9.84
N LEU A 245 -5.98 -0.01 8.81
CA LEU A 245 -6.26 -1.42 8.56
C LEU A 245 -5.01 -2.31 8.65
N GLY A 246 -3.83 -1.70 8.52
CA GLY A 246 -2.57 -2.43 8.40
C GLY A 246 -2.33 -2.99 6.99
N ILE A 247 -1.12 -3.43 6.75
CA ILE A 247 -0.63 -3.87 5.43
C ILE A 247 -1.45 -5.03 4.87
N THR A 248 -1.71 -6.05 5.69
CA THR A 248 -2.41 -7.27 5.26
C THR A 248 -3.80 -7.00 4.70
N LYS A 249 -4.61 -6.19 5.40
CA LYS A 249 -5.98 -5.88 4.95
C LYS A 249 -5.98 -5.01 3.70
N VAL A 250 -4.99 -4.13 3.56
CA VAL A 250 -4.84 -3.29 2.36
C VAL A 250 -4.51 -4.14 1.14
N CYS A 251 -3.67 -5.16 1.25
CA CYS A 251 -3.42 -6.12 0.18
C CYS A 251 -4.71 -6.82 -0.29
N PHE A 252 -5.58 -7.22 0.65
CA PHE A 252 -6.89 -7.80 0.29
C PHE A 252 -7.81 -6.80 -0.41
N ILE A 253 -7.81 -5.53 -0.01
CA ILE A 253 -8.59 -4.48 -0.70
C ILE A 253 -8.12 -4.32 -2.13
N ILE A 254 -6.80 -4.25 -2.36
CA ILE A 254 -6.21 -4.16 -3.71
C ILE A 254 -6.63 -5.38 -4.55
N ALA A 255 -6.55 -6.58 -3.99
CA ALA A 255 -6.96 -7.80 -4.67
C ALA A 255 -8.44 -7.79 -5.06
N ILE A 256 -9.33 -7.38 -4.15
CA ILE A 256 -10.77 -7.27 -4.42
C ILE A 256 -11.03 -6.28 -5.55
N LEU A 257 -10.39 -5.11 -5.55
CA LEU A 257 -10.54 -4.11 -6.60
C LEU A 257 -10.07 -4.61 -7.97
N THR A 258 -8.92 -5.27 -8.04
CA THR A 258 -8.38 -5.83 -9.28
C THR A 258 -9.22 -7.00 -9.80
N PHE A 259 -9.71 -7.89 -8.95
CA PHE A 259 -10.63 -8.96 -9.38
C PHE A 259 -12.00 -8.42 -9.81
N ALA A 260 -12.51 -7.39 -9.12
CA ALA A 260 -13.74 -6.71 -9.56
C ALA A 260 -13.56 -6.11 -10.96
N SER A 261 -12.41 -5.48 -11.23
CA SER A 261 -12.08 -4.96 -12.55
C SER A 261 -11.99 -6.06 -13.61
N ALA A 262 -11.33 -7.17 -13.31
CA ALA A 262 -11.29 -8.34 -14.18
C ALA A 262 -12.71 -8.89 -14.48
N ALA A 263 -13.57 -8.96 -13.48
CA ALA A 263 -14.96 -9.39 -13.64
C ALA A 263 -15.76 -8.44 -14.56
N VAL A 264 -15.62 -7.11 -14.36
CA VAL A 264 -16.24 -6.11 -15.25
C VAL A 264 -15.75 -6.28 -16.69
N THR A 265 -14.46 -6.55 -16.86
CA THR A 265 -13.86 -6.79 -18.19
C THR A 265 -14.42 -8.07 -18.83
N ILE A 266 -14.58 -9.16 -18.05
CA ILE A 266 -15.17 -10.42 -18.50
C ILE A 266 -16.62 -10.22 -18.97
N ILE A 267 -17.42 -9.49 -18.19
CA ILE A 267 -18.82 -9.21 -18.52
C ILE A 267 -18.90 -8.40 -19.82
N SER A 268 -18.00 -7.44 -19.99
CA SER A 268 -17.96 -6.54 -21.15
C SER A 268 -17.24 -7.13 -22.36
N ARG A 269 -16.67 -8.35 -22.28
CA ARG A 269 -15.80 -8.95 -23.31
C ARG A 269 -16.42 -9.02 -24.70
N LYS A 270 -17.74 -9.25 -24.80
CA LYS A 270 -18.46 -9.34 -26.09
C LYS A 270 -18.32 -8.08 -26.95
N LYS A 271 -18.13 -6.92 -26.34
CA LYS A 271 -17.95 -5.62 -27.00
C LYS A 271 -16.56 -5.48 -27.66
N TYR A 272 -15.59 -6.27 -27.22
CA TYR A 272 -14.19 -6.18 -27.66
C TYR A 272 -13.73 -7.38 -28.49
N LEU A 273 -14.57 -8.42 -28.64
CA LEU A 273 -14.28 -9.52 -29.54
C LEU A 273 -14.46 -9.02 -30.98
N PRO A 274 -13.54 -9.36 -31.91
CA PRO A 274 -13.79 -9.13 -33.35
C PRO A 274 -15.05 -9.85 -33.74
N ILE A 275 -15.93 -9.15 -34.46
CA ILE A 275 -17.08 -9.79 -35.11
C ILE A 275 -16.48 -10.86 -36.01
N ALA A 276 -16.73 -12.14 -35.68
CA ALA A 276 -16.38 -13.24 -36.57
C ALA A 276 -17.21 -13.05 -37.86
N LEU A 277 -16.55 -12.59 -38.92
CA LEU A 277 -17.05 -12.60 -40.29
C LEU A 277 -16.91 -13.99 -40.87
#